data_132e3edc2e807de342c2741147170ea5
#
_entry.id   132e3edc2e807de342c2741147170ea5
#
_cell.length_a   1.000
_cell.length_b   1.000
_cell.length_c   1.000
_cell.angle_alpha   90.00
_cell.angle_beta   90.00
_cell.angle_gamma   90.00
#
_symmetry.space_group_name_H-M   'P 1'
#
loop_
_entity.id
_entity.type
_entity.pdbx_description
1 polymer ?
#
loop_
_entity_poly.entity_id
_entity_poly.type
_entity_poly.pdbx_seq_one_letter_code
_entity_poly.pdbx_strand_id
1 'polypeptide(L)'
;MNMAIPRARVLLVVLFVCQSCWAQKPEYDFYPEFRNVFAPKCYLSNPGSSLKDVVAGYTAELKAKAIDPKEIGRREHLILENKPALEADYWNRFYLDPNSRVNRGPNAFLVEMMRGRTPGVALDYAMGEGRNSIYLAQLGWEVWGFDPAAAAVRLADQRAAALGLKLHTASVADDQFTFGKDRFDLILFSWAMPFVPVERVLAALKPGGIVVMEAAADYVGRNGMLKMFDALEIRRYEIVHEKADFYERQEVDIVRLVAVKR
;
A
#
# COMPACT_ATOMS: atom_id res chain seq x y z
N MET A 1 13.20 -62.16 10.71
CA MET A 1 13.40 -61.19 11.79
C MET A 1 13.56 -59.80 11.16
N ASN A 2 12.43 -59.14 10.90
CA ASN A 2 12.39 -57.84 10.24
C ASN A 2 12.21 -56.76 11.28
N MET A 3 13.26 -55.97 11.52
CA MET A 3 13.19 -54.80 12.38
C MET A 3 12.66 -53.59 11.55
N ALA A 4 11.49 -53.13 11.90
CA ALA A 4 10.89 -51.93 11.35
C ALA A 4 11.49 -50.71 12.06
N ILE A 5 12.04 -49.79 11.29
CA ILE A 5 12.56 -48.48 11.75
C ILE A 5 11.33 -47.53 11.93
N PRO A 6 11.16 -46.90 13.09
CA PRO A 6 10.07 -45.94 13.27
C PRO A 6 10.35 -44.65 12.51
N ARG A 7 9.43 -44.24 11.64
CA ARG A 7 9.43 -42.94 10.97
C ARG A 7 9.22 -41.83 12.03
N ALA A 8 10.27 -41.08 12.32
CA ALA A 8 10.18 -39.85 13.08
C ALA A 8 9.30 -38.85 12.32
N ARG A 9 8.15 -38.51 12.87
CA ARG A 9 7.35 -37.36 12.42
C ARG A 9 8.09 -36.08 12.82
N VAL A 10 8.72 -35.44 11.85
CA VAL A 10 9.20 -34.07 12.01
C VAL A 10 7.97 -33.19 12.08
N LEU A 11 7.64 -32.77 13.31
CA LEU A 11 6.63 -31.75 13.57
C LEU A 11 7.25 -30.41 13.14
N LEU A 12 6.89 -29.95 11.93
CA LEU A 12 7.23 -28.62 11.44
C LEU A 12 6.38 -27.65 12.26
N VAL A 13 6.92 -27.14 13.36
CA VAL A 13 6.34 -26.00 14.09
C VAL A 13 6.59 -24.79 13.20
N VAL A 14 5.63 -24.46 12.35
CA VAL A 14 5.58 -23.17 11.67
C VAL A 14 5.26 -22.15 12.77
N LEU A 15 6.29 -21.53 13.31
CA LEU A 15 6.15 -20.34 14.13
C LEU A 15 5.57 -19.25 13.23
N PHE A 16 4.23 -19.12 13.25
CA PHE A 16 3.58 -17.87 12.86
C PHE A 16 4.07 -16.80 13.83
N VAL A 17 5.13 -16.12 13.49
CA VAL A 17 5.51 -14.87 14.16
C VAL A 17 4.42 -13.88 13.81
N CYS A 18 3.43 -13.79 14.71
CA CYS A 18 2.38 -12.79 14.62
C CYS A 18 3.04 -11.42 14.54
N GLN A 19 2.86 -10.69 13.43
CA GLN A 19 3.38 -9.34 13.22
C GLN A 19 2.96 -8.34 14.31
N SER A 20 2.06 -8.71 15.21
CA SER A 20 1.62 -7.92 16.36
C SER A 20 2.35 -8.26 17.67
N CYS A 21 3.34 -9.16 17.69
CA CYS A 21 4.02 -9.54 18.93
C CYS A 21 4.80 -8.39 19.60
N TRP A 22 5.20 -7.37 18.86
CA TRP A 22 5.86 -6.20 19.43
C TRP A 22 4.92 -5.34 20.29
N ALA A 23 3.62 -5.27 19.96
CA ALA A 23 2.62 -4.52 20.71
C ALA A 23 2.35 -5.10 22.12
N GLN A 24 2.88 -6.28 22.44
CA GLN A 24 2.77 -6.92 23.76
C GLN A 24 4.00 -6.66 24.64
N LYS A 25 5.02 -5.99 24.12
CA LYS A 25 6.18 -5.62 24.90
C LYS A 25 5.85 -4.46 25.86
N PRO A 26 6.37 -4.47 27.09
CA PRO A 26 6.07 -3.44 28.09
C PRO A 26 6.35 -2.01 27.64
N GLU A 27 7.37 -1.82 26.80
CA GLU A 27 7.69 -0.51 26.24
C GLU A 27 6.61 0.08 25.33
N TYR A 28 5.67 -0.73 24.85
CA TYR A 28 4.54 -0.32 23.99
C TYR A 28 3.19 -0.30 24.72
N ASP A 29 3.19 -0.09 26.03
CA ASP A 29 1.99 -0.05 26.89
C ASP A 29 0.93 1.00 26.41
N PHE A 30 1.37 2.11 25.82
CA PHE A 30 0.51 3.17 25.26
C PHE A 30 -0.05 2.82 23.87
N TYR A 31 0.52 1.82 23.21
CA TYR A 31 0.22 1.52 21.82
C TYR A 31 -1.26 1.17 21.56
N PRO A 32 -1.98 0.45 22.42
CA PRO A 32 -3.42 0.22 22.24
C PRO A 32 -4.23 1.52 22.18
N GLU A 33 -3.88 2.54 22.96
CA GLU A 33 -4.53 3.86 22.90
C GLU A 33 -4.24 4.54 21.56
N PHE A 34 -2.97 4.60 21.18
CA PHE A 34 -2.57 5.18 19.89
C PHE A 34 -3.27 4.47 18.72
N ARG A 35 -3.18 3.16 18.67
CA ARG A 35 -3.68 2.32 17.59
C ARG A 35 -5.20 2.29 17.47
N ASN A 36 -5.91 2.17 18.59
CA ASN A 36 -7.35 1.91 18.58
C ASN A 36 -8.19 3.18 18.64
N VAL A 37 -7.64 4.24 19.18
CA VAL A 37 -8.39 5.49 19.44
C VAL A 37 -7.86 6.62 18.57
N PHE A 38 -6.57 6.91 18.65
CA PHE A 38 -6.02 8.12 18.06
C PHE A 38 -5.79 7.98 16.55
N ALA A 39 -5.07 6.97 16.09
CA ALA A 39 -4.76 6.82 14.67
C ALA A 39 -6.01 6.70 13.78
N PRO A 40 -7.03 5.87 14.12
CA PRO A 40 -8.27 5.84 13.35
C PRO A 40 -8.99 7.18 13.30
N LYS A 41 -9.05 7.91 14.43
CA LYS A 41 -9.67 9.24 14.48
C LYS A 41 -9.00 10.21 13.52
N CYS A 42 -7.66 10.25 13.49
CA CYS A 42 -6.90 11.13 12.61
C CYS A 42 -7.09 10.76 11.15
N TYR A 43 -6.95 9.49 10.79
CA TYR A 43 -7.14 9.02 9.40
C TYR A 43 -8.56 9.19 8.90
N LEU A 44 -9.58 8.97 9.75
CA LEU A 44 -10.98 9.19 9.38
C LEU A 44 -11.33 10.68 9.25
N SER A 45 -10.70 11.53 10.06
CA SER A 45 -10.93 12.97 10.03
C SER A 45 -10.18 13.67 8.89
N ASN A 46 -9.03 13.13 8.50
CA ASN A 46 -8.22 13.63 7.40
C ASN A 46 -7.56 12.43 6.66
N PRO A 47 -8.23 11.84 5.68
CA PRO A 47 -7.75 10.66 4.95
C PRO A 47 -6.42 10.84 4.22
N GLY A 48 -5.97 12.08 4.01
CA GLY A 48 -4.66 12.42 3.43
C GLY A 48 -3.54 12.57 4.45
N SER A 49 -3.80 12.36 5.74
CA SER A 49 -2.78 12.49 6.79
C SER A 49 -1.67 11.45 6.62
N SER A 50 -0.44 11.91 6.59
CA SER A 50 0.71 11.03 6.74
C SER A 50 0.82 10.51 8.19
N LEU A 51 1.53 9.39 8.41
CA LEU A 51 1.81 8.94 9.78
C LEU A 51 2.50 10.05 10.60
N LYS A 52 3.35 10.88 9.97
CA LYS A 52 3.99 12.01 10.61
C LYS A 52 2.96 13.02 11.16
N ASP A 53 1.92 13.32 10.40
CA ASP A 53 0.84 14.22 10.83
C ASP A 53 0.04 13.61 11.97
N VAL A 54 -0.24 12.30 11.89
CA VAL A 54 -0.91 11.55 12.96
C VAL A 54 -0.07 11.58 14.24
N VAL A 55 1.24 11.33 14.15
CA VAL A 55 2.14 11.39 15.30
C VAL A 55 2.24 12.80 15.87
N ALA A 56 2.33 13.82 15.02
CA ALA A 56 2.33 15.22 15.46
C ALA A 56 1.04 15.58 16.22
N GLY A 57 -0.12 15.16 15.73
CA GLY A 57 -1.39 15.33 16.43
C GLY A 57 -1.42 14.59 17.77
N TYR A 58 -0.93 13.34 17.82
CA TYR A 58 -0.84 12.56 19.06
C TYR A 58 0.05 13.23 20.09
N THR A 59 1.23 13.68 19.69
CA THR A 59 2.14 14.39 20.60
C THR A 59 1.55 15.71 21.10
N ALA A 60 0.79 16.43 20.27
CA ALA A 60 0.07 17.63 20.69
C ALA A 60 -1.00 17.31 21.76
N GLU A 61 -1.76 16.22 21.58
CA GLU A 61 -2.75 15.76 22.56
C GLU A 61 -2.09 15.34 23.88
N LEU A 62 -0.95 14.64 23.84
CA LEU A 62 -0.20 14.28 25.03
C LEU A 62 0.34 15.49 25.78
N LYS A 63 0.81 16.53 25.06
CA LYS A 63 1.21 17.81 25.65
C LYS A 63 0.04 18.50 26.33
N ALA A 64 -1.13 18.51 25.69
CA ALA A 64 -2.34 19.09 26.30
C ALA A 64 -2.78 18.34 27.57
N LYS A 65 -2.50 17.05 27.67
CA LYS A 65 -2.70 16.22 28.88
C LYS A 65 -1.57 16.34 29.91
N ALA A 66 -0.60 17.25 29.70
CA ALA A 66 0.56 17.46 30.58
C ALA A 66 1.42 16.19 30.81
N ILE A 67 1.49 15.30 29.81
CA ILE A 67 2.38 14.13 29.86
C ILE A 67 3.84 14.60 29.82
N ASP A 68 4.71 13.90 30.55
CA ASP A 68 6.15 14.19 30.61
C ASP A 68 6.76 14.25 29.20
N PRO A 69 7.54 15.32 28.88
CA PRO A 69 8.17 15.45 27.56
C PRO A 69 9.07 14.28 27.15
N LYS A 70 9.75 13.63 28.14
CA LYS A 70 10.57 12.43 27.87
C LYS A 70 9.70 11.25 27.43
N GLU A 71 8.55 11.08 28.07
CA GLU A 71 7.58 10.04 27.73
C GLU A 71 6.97 10.29 26.35
N ILE A 72 6.65 11.54 26.02
CA ILE A 72 6.19 11.92 24.68
C ILE A 72 7.24 11.54 23.63
N GLY A 73 8.50 11.92 23.84
CA GLY A 73 9.60 11.61 22.92
C GLY A 73 9.82 10.08 22.78
N ARG A 74 9.69 9.32 23.88
CA ARG A 74 9.77 7.87 23.86
C ARG A 74 8.66 7.25 22.97
N ARG A 75 7.42 7.68 23.15
CA ARG A 75 6.26 7.18 22.38
C ARG A 75 6.40 7.53 20.89
N GLU A 76 6.76 8.77 20.59
CA GLU A 76 7.01 9.22 19.22
C GLU A 76 8.08 8.37 18.52
N HIS A 77 9.22 8.16 19.18
CA HIS A 77 10.31 7.33 18.66
C HIS A 77 9.85 5.91 18.38
N LEU A 78 9.19 5.25 19.33
CA LEU A 78 8.69 3.89 19.16
C LEU A 78 7.65 3.75 18.04
N ILE A 79 6.78 4.75 17.86
CA ILE A 79 5.82 4.75 16.76
C ILE A 79 6.55 4.83 15.42
N LEU A 80 7.52 5.75 15.29
CA LEU A 80 8.24 5.98 14.04
C LEU A 80 9.15 4.79 13.66
N GLU A 81 9.78 4.14 14.64
CA GLU A 81 10.57 2.92 14.41
C GLU A 81 9.73 1.76 13.87
N ASN A 82 8.45 1.69 14.24
CA ASN A 82 7.56 0.60 13.85
C ASN A 82 6.57 0.99 12.75
N LYS A 83 6.85 2.06 12.02
CA LYS A 83 6.00 2.58 10.96
C LYS A 83 5.45 1.51 10.00
N PRO A 84 6.24 0.58 9.43
CA PRO A 84 5.70 -0.41 8.48
C PRO A 84 4.67 -1.34 9.11
N ALA A 85 4.90 -1.78 10.36
CA ALA A 85 3.97 -2.64 11.08
C ALA A 85 2.67 -1.91 11.45
N LEU A 86 2.77 -0.61 11.78
CA LEU A 86 1.62 0.24 12.09
C LEU A 86 0.74 0.47 10.87
N GLU A 87 1.34 0.78 9.74
CA GLU A 87 0.62 0.96 8.49
C GLU A 87 -0.06 -0.33 8.04
N ALA A 88 0.63 -1.47 8.11
CA ALA A 88 0.04 -2.77 7.82
C ALA A 88 -1.16 -3.09 8.74
N ASP A 89 -1.06 -2.83 10.04
CA ASP A 89 -2.15 -3.03 11.01
C ASP A 89 -3.34 -2.10 10.72
N TYR A 90 -3.08 -0.82 10.43
CA TYR A 90 -4.11 0.14 10.06
C TYR A 90 -4.88 -0.32 8.81
N TRP A 91 -4.17 -0.64 7.72
CA TRP A 91 -4.79 -1.07 6.48
C TRP A 91 -5.49 -2.44 6.61
N ASN A 92 -4.96 -3.37 7.41
CA ASN A 92 -5.67 -4.62 7.73
C ASN A 92 -7.04 -4.37 8.32
N ARG A 93 -7.16 -3.45 9.27
CA ARG A 93 -8.44 -3.08 9.91
C ARG A 93 -9.35 -2.36 8.94
N PHE A 94 -8.79 -1.42 8.19
CA PHE A 94 -9.54 -0.67 7.18
C PHE A 94 -10.23 -1.60 6.19
N TYR A 95 -9.53 -2.59 5.65
CA TYR A 95 -10.09 -3.54 4.70
C TYR A 95 -11.03 -4.58 5.34
N LEU A 96 -10.91 -4.84 6.62
CA LEU A 96 -11.80 -5.74 7.38
C LEU A 96 -13.02 -5.04 7.97
N ASP A 97 -13.04 -3.72 8.02
CA ASP A 97 -14.18 -2.97 8.53
C ASP A 97 -15.35 -3.01 7.52
N PRO A 98 -16.51 -3.58 7.89
CA PRO A 98 -17.67 -3.64 7.00
C PRO A 98 -18.23 -2.26 6.66
N ASN A 99 -17.88 -1.23 7.44
CA ASN A 99 -18.27 0.16 7.20
C ASN A 99 -17.26 0.92 6.34
N SER A 100 -16.10 0.33 6.04
CA SER A 100 -15.15 0.96 5.13
C SER A 100 -15.75 1.05 3.74
N ARG A 101 -15.87 2.28 3.23
CA ARG A 101 -16.45 2.54 1.92
C ARG A 101 -15.36 2.62 0.86
N VAL A 102 -14.71 1.49 0.62
CA VAL A 102 -13.73 1.37 -0.47
C VAL A 102 -14.47 1.26 -1.80
N ASN A 103 -14.08 2.07 -2.76
CA ASN A 103 -14.52 1.87 -4.14
C ASN A 103 -13.91 0.57 -4.68
N ARG A 104 -14.76 -0.37 -5.05
CA ARG A 104 -14.35 -1.68 -5.59
C ARG A 104 -14.27 -1.72 -7.11
N GLY A 105 -14.71 -0.68 -7.79
CA GLY A 105 -14.49 -0.49 -9.23
C GLY A 105 -13.03 -0.12 -9.53
N PRO A 106 -12.54 -0.37 -10.76
CA PRO A 106 -11.21 0.04 -11.16
C PRO A 106 -11.08 1.56 -11.16
N ASN A 107 -9.87 2.04 -10.96
CA ASN A 107 -9.56 3.46 -11.08
C ASN A 107 -9.90 3.97 -12.49
N ALA A 108 -10.68 5.06 -12.57
CA ALA A 108 -11.18 5.58 -13.83
C ALA A 108 -10.06 6.06 -14.76
N PHE A 109 -9.01 6.65 -14.21
CA PHE A 109 -7.85 7.08 -14.98
C PHE A 109 -7.07 5.87 -15.54
N LEU A 110 -6.91 4.80 -14.76
CA LEU A 110 -6.35 3.55 -15.27
C LEU A 110 -7.19 3.01 -16.44
N VAL A 111 -8.52 2.97 -16.29
CA VAL A 111 -9.43 2.49 -17.34
C VAL A 111 -9.23 3.30 -18.63
N GLU A 112 -9.11 4.61 -18.52
CA GLU A 112 -8.82 5.48 -19.68
C GLU A 112 -7.48 5.12 -20.33
N MET A 113 -6.43 4.96 -19.52
CA MET A 113 -5.07 4.70 -20.00
C MET A 113 -4.88 3.30 -20.60
N MET A 114 -5.72 2.34 -20.25
CA MET A 114 -5.65 0.98 -20.81
C MET A 114 -6.40 0.80 -22.11
N ARG A 115 -7.18 1.77 -22.59
CA ARG A 115 -7.92 1.66 -23.86
C ARG A 115 -6.98 1.45 -25.05
N GLY A 116 -7.19 0.36 -25.78
CA GLY A 116 -6.42 0.02 -26.96
C GLY A 116 -4.97 -0.43 -26.70
N ARG A 117 -4.58 -0.64 -25.44
CA ARG A 117 -3.25 -1.18 -25.13
C ARG A 117 -3.24 -2.71 -25.23
N THR A 118 -2.17 -3.23 -25.82
CA THR A 118 -1.89 -4.66 -25.80
C THR A 118 -1.51 -5.08 -24.39
N PRO A 119 -2.12 -6.13 -23.83
CA PRO A 119 -1.75 -6.68 -22.52
C PRO A 119 -0.31 -7.15 -22.48
N GLY A 120 0.34 -6.97 -21.34
CA GLY A 120 1.69 -7.40 -21.01
C GLY A 120 1.77 -7.81 -19.54
N VAL A 121 2.89 -7.53 -18.89
CA VAL A 121 3.10 -7.77 -17.45
C VAL A 121 2.92 -6.45 -16.69
N ALA A 122 2.03 -6.45 -15.71
CA ALA A 122 1.74 -5.27 -14.88
C ALA A 122 2.17 -5.48 -13.43
N LEU A 123 2.60 -4.39 -12.79
CA LEU A 123 2.74 -4.28 -11.34
C LEU A 123 1.69 -3.30 -10.83
N ASP A 124 0.84 -3.75 -9.92
CA ASP A 124 -0.05 -2.92 -9.11
C ASP A 124 0.61 -2.68 -7.74
N TYR A 125 1.15 -1.48 -7.56
CA TYR A 125 1.92 -1.10 -6.38
C TYR A 125 0.98 -0.77 -5.22
N ALA A 126 1.12 -1.46 -4.08
CA ALA A 126 0.21 -1.37 -2.94
C ALA A 126 -1.25 -1.61 -3.37
N MET A 127 -1.49 -2.80 -3.93
CA MET A 127 -2.69 -3.18 -4.67
C MET A 127 -3.99 -3.17 -3.86
N GLY A 128 -3.92 -3.10 -2.52
CA GLY A 128 -5.06 -3.20 -1.64
C GLY A 128 -5.85 -4.50 -1.87
N GLU A 129 -7.19 -4.41 -1.90
CA GLU A 129 -8.07 -5.55 -2.22
C GLU A 129 -8.18 -5.86 -3.74
N GLY A 130 -7.21 -5.38 -4.53
CA GLY A 130 -6.98 -5.79 -5.92
C GLY A 130 -7.97 -5.26 -6.95
N ARG A 131 -8.66 -4.13 -6.70
CA ARG A 131 -9.64 -3.57 -7.66
C ARG A 131 -9.05 -3.32 -9.05
N ASN A 132 -7.85 -2.77 -9.11
CA ASN A 132 -7.13 -2.49 -10.35
C ASN A 132 -6.45 -3.74 -10.91
N SER A 133 -5.87 -4.57 -10.05
CA SER A 133 -5.28 -5.86 -10.43
C SER A 133 -6.30 -6.77 -11.11
N ILE A 134 -7.52 -6.87 -10.57
CA ILE A 134 -8.60 -7.66 -11.14
C ILE A 134 -9.00 -7.10 -12.51
N TYR A 135 -9.15 -5.78 -12.63
CA TYR A 135 -9.46 -5.14 -13.91
C TYR A 135 -8.39 -5.41 -14.98
N LEU A 136 -7.11 -5.26 -14.64
CA LEU A 136 -6.01 -5.57 -15.55
C LEU A 136 -6.00 -7.04 -15.96
N ALA A 137 -6.23 -7.96 -15.03
CA ALA A 137 -6.31 -9.39 -15.32
C ALA A 137 -7.51 -9.73 -16.24
N GLN A 138 -8.66 -9.05 -16.08
CA GLN A 138 -9.80 -9.17 -17.00
C GLN A 138 -9.48 -8.72 -18.43
N LEU A 139 -8.56 -7.76 -18.58
CA LEU A 139 -8.04 -7.32 -19.88
C LEU A 139 -6.96 -8.25 -20.45
N GLY A 140 -6.60 -9.32 -19.74
CA GLY A 140 -5.59 -10.29 -20.17
C GLY A 140 -4.14 -9.95 -19.76
N TRP A 141 -3.93 -8.98 -18.86
CA TRP A 141 -2.60 -8.70 -18.33
C TRP A 141 -2.16 -9.81 -17.36
N GLU A 142 -0.87 -10.15 -17.38
CA GLU A 142 -0.23 -10.87 -16.29
C GLU A 142 0.03 -9.88 -15.15
N VAL A 143 -0.66 -10.06 -14.01
CA VAL A 143 -0.65 -9.04 -12.94
C VAL A 143 0.11 -9.55 -11.73
N TRP A 144 1.07 -8.75 -11.31
CA TRP A 144 1.77 -8.84 -10.04
C TRP A 144 1.31 -7.71 -9.14
N GLY A 145 1.10 -8.02 -7.87
CA GLY A 145 0.70 -7.01 -6.89
C GLY A 145 1.21 -7.37 -5.51
N PHE A 146 1.42 -6.37 -4.69
CA PHE A 146 1.75 -6.55 -3.29
C PHE A 146 1.06 -5.49 -2.44
N ASP A 147 0.86 -5.81 -1.18
CA ASP A 147 0.34 -4.88 -0.18
C ASP A 147 0.83 -5.32 1.21
N PRO A 148 1.21 -4.41 2.11
CA PRO A 148 1.59 -4.78 3.48
C PRO A 148 0.42 -5.35 4.29
N ALA A 149 -0.82 -5.03 3.92
CA ALA A 149 -2.02 -5.51 4.59
C ALA A 149 -2.40 -6.91 4.11
N ALA A 150 -2.09 -7.94 4.89
CA ALA A 150 -2.41 -9.34 4.58
C ALA A 150 -3.92 -9.57 4.37
N ALA A 151 -4.78 -8.80 5.04
CA ALA A 151 -6.23 -8.87 4.84
C ALA A 151 -6.62 -8.42 3.43
N ALA A 152 -6.03 -7.34 2.94
CA ALA A 152 -6.27 -6.82 1.60
C ALA A 152 -5.87 -7.85 0.53
N VAL A 153 -4.67 -8.42 0.64
CA VAL A 153 -4.17 -9.45 -0.28
C VAL A 153 -5.10 -10.67 -0.32
N ARG A 154 -5.53 -11.17 0.85
CA ARG A 154 -6.49 -12.29 0.91
C ARG A 154 -7.82 -11.95 0.23
N LEU A 155 -8.33 -10.74 0.41
CA LEU A 155 -9.57 -10.29 -0.26
C LEU A 155 -9.37 -10.20 -1.77
N ALA A 156 -8.23 -9.70 -2.24
CA ALA A 156 -7.88 -9.66 -3.65
C ALA A 156 -7.85 -11.07 -4.27
N ASP A 157 -7.17 -12.02 -3.62
CA ASP A 157 -7.07 -13.42 -4.07
C ASP A 157 -8.45 -14.10 -4.13
N GLN A 158 -9.28 -13.92 -3.09
CA GLN A 158 -10.64 -14.47 -3.05
C GLN A 158 -11.52 -13.92 -4.18
N ARG A 159 -11.45 -12.59 -4.42
CA ARG A 159 -12.22 -11.95 -5.50
C ARG A 159 -11.75 -12.37 -6.88
N ALA A 160 -10.44 -12.46 -7.10
CA ALA A 160 -9.87 -12.92 -8.35
C ALA A 160 -10.27 -14.39 -8.62
N ALA A 161 -10.13 -15.27 -7.63
CA ALA A 161 -10.53 -16.67 -7.74
C ALA A 161 -12.02 -16.84 -8.05
N ALA A 162 -12.91 -16.04 -7.44
CA ALA A 162 -14.35 -16.07 -7.73
C ALA A 162 -14.67 -15.67 -9.18
N LEU A 163 -13.77 -14.94 -9.85
CA LEU A 163 -13.89 -14.53 -11.25
C LEU A 163 -13.10 -15.46 -12.21
N GLY A 164 -12.47 -16.53 -11.69
CA GLY A 164 -11.61 -17.41 -12.48
C GLY A 164 -10.30 -16.75 -12.95
N LEU A 165 -9.88 -15.66 -12.29
CA LEU A 165 -8.67 -14.91 -12.62
C LEU A 165 -7.50 -15.36 -11.76
N LYS A 166 -6.28 -15.21 -12.28
CA LYS A 166 -5.04 -15.46 -11.56
C LYS A 166 -4.28 -14.16 -11.36
N LEU A 167 -3.90 -13.89 -10.12
CA LEU A 167 -2.98 -12.81 -9.74
C LEU A 167 -1.73 -13.41 -9.10
N HIS A 168 -0.60 -12.71 -9.23
CA HIS A 168 0.63 -13.01 -8.50
C HIS A 168 0.74 -12.02 -7.34
N THR A 169 0.32 -12.42 -6.16
CA THR A 169 0.19 -11.54 -5.01
C THR A 169 1.23 -11.82 -3.93
N ALA A 170 1.61 -10.79 -3.17
CA ALA A 170 2.48 -10.91 -2.01
C ALA A 170 2.01 -9.99 -0.87
N SER A 171 1.94 -10.52 0.36
CA SER A 171 1.69 -9.72 1.55
C SER A 171 3.01 -9.29 2.17
N VAL A 172 3.59 -8.23 1.65
CA VAL A 172 4.90 -7.69 2.06
C VAL A 172 4.90 -6.16 1.93
N ALA A 173 5.79 -5.50 2.67
CA ALA A 173 6.10 -4.10 2.44
C ALA A 173 6.96 -3.94 1.16
N ASP A 174 7.03 -2.72 0.64
CA ASP A 174 7.72 -2.44 -0.63
C ASP A 174 9.25 -2.65 -0.56
N ASP A 175 9.87 -2.49 0.60
CA ASP A 175 11.29 -2.79 0.82
C ASP A 175 11.61 -4.29 0.74
N GLN A 176 10.61 -5.14 0.99
CA GLN A 176 10.70 -6.60 0.93
C GLN A 176 10.28 -7.17 -0.43
N PHE A 177 9.57 -6.38 -1.26
CA PHE A 177 9.14 -6.84 -2.57
C PHE A 177 10.31 -6.89 -3.57
N THR A 178 10.40 -8.01 -4.31
CA THR A 178 11.41 -8.19 -5.36
C THR A 178 10.91 -7.62 -6.68
N PHE A 179 11.26 -6.38 -6.97
CA PHE A 179 10.85 -5.70 -8.21
C PHE A 179 11.45 -6.34 -9.47
N GLY A 180 12.73 -6.75 -9.39
CA GLY A 180 13.48 -7.23 -10.55
C GLY A 180 13.99 -6.08 -11.43
N LYS A 181 14.38 -6.43 -12.67
CA LYS A 181 14.85 -5.47 -13.69
C LYS A 181 14.14 -5.74 -15.00
N ASP A 182 13.70 -4.68 -15.69
CA ASP A 182 13.06 -4.75 -17.02
C ASP A 182 11.98 -5.84 -17.11
N ARG A 183 11.11 -5.88 -16.11
CA ARG A 183 10.12 -6.95 -15.91
C ARG A 183 8.71 -6.55 -16.32
N PHE A 184 8.32 -5.31 -16.05
CA PHE A 184 6.96 -4.84 -16.18
C PHE A 184 6.78 -3.93 -17.41
N ASP A 185 5.68 -4.13 -18.14
CA ASP A 185 5.23 -3.25 -19.21
C ASP A 185 4.41 -2.07 -18.65
N LEU A 186 3.79 -2.27 -17.48
CA LEU A 186 3.03 -1.28 -16.71
C LEU A 186 3.42 -1.34 -15.23
N ILE A 187 3.68 -0.18 -14.65
CA ILE A 187 3.69 0.00 -13.18
C ILE A 187 2.60 1.00 -12.83
N LEU A 188 1.65 0.57 -12.01
CA LEU A 188 0.53 1.37 -11.54
C LEU A 188 0.78 1.81 -10.09
N PHE A 189 0.62 3.12 -9.85
CA PHE A 189 0.49 3.71 -8.53
C PHE A 189 -0.90 4.35 -8.42
N SER A 190 -1.81 3.70 -7.72
CA SER A 190 -3.17 4.20 -7.52
C SER A 190 -3.39 4.49 -6.04
N TRP A 191 -3.36 5.77 -5.67
CA TRP A 191 -3.46 6.24 -4.29
C TRP A 191 -2.38 5.68 -3.36
N ALA A 192 -1.23 5.35 -3.94
CA ALA A 192 -0.07 4.81 -3.25
C ALA A 192 1.21 5.50 -3.71
N MET A 193 2.18 5.60 -2.81
CA MET A 193 3.48 6.20 -3.07
C MET A 193 4.58 5.22 -2.66
N PRO A 194 5.70 5.14 -3.39
CA PRO A 194 6.82 4.32 -2.96
C PRO A 194 7.49 4.91 -1.71
N PHE A 195 7.76 4.05 -0.73
CA PHE A 195 8.62 4.36 0.42
C PHE A 195 10.07 3.98 0.17
N VAL A 196 10.31 3.11 -0.80
CA VAL A 196 11.67 2.82 -1.31
C VAL A 196 12.08 3.88 -2.34
N PRO A 197 13.40 4.06 -2.61
CA PRO A 197 13.84 4.91 -3.71
C PRO A 197 13.16 4.53 -5.02
N VAL A 198 12.54 5.51 -5.68
CA VAL A 198 11.73 5.26 -6.88
C VAL A 198 12.54 4.62 -8.00
N GLU A 199 13.83 4.91 -8.09
CA GLU A 199 14.76 4.33 -9.06
C GLU A 199 14.79 2.81 -8.98
N ARG A 200 14.65 2.24 -7.77
CA ARG A 200 14.55 0.80 -7.55
C ARG A 200 13.30 0.22 -8.22
N VAL A 201 12.19 0.93 -8.15
CA VAL A 201 10.93 0.53 -8.78
C VAL A 201 11.01 0.73 -10.30
N LEU A 202 11.55 1.86 -10.75
CA LEU A 202 11.69 2.19 -12.18
C LEU A 202 12.70 1.28 -12.91
N ALA A 203 13.68 0.72 -12.20
CA ALA A 203 14.58 -0.31 -12.77
C ALA A 203 13.79 -1.54 -13.26
N ALA A 204 12.66 -1.84 -12.61
CA ALA A 204 11.78 -2.96 -12.99
C ALA A 204 10.89 -2.68 -14.21
N LEU A 205 10.74 -1.42 -14.62
CA LEU A 205 9.99 -1.06 -15.81
C LEU A 205 10.83 -1.39 -17.07
N LYS A 206 10.24 -2.04 -18.06
CA LYS A 206 10.88 -2.34 -19.35
C LYS A 206 11.11 -1.05 -20.16
N PRO A 207 12.11 -1.01 -21.06
CA PRO A 207 12.14 -0.01 -22.13
C PRO A 207 10.82 -0.01 -22.90
N GLY A 208 10.23 1.16 -23.12
CA GLY A 208 8.88 1.30 -23.70
C GLY A 208 7.72 1.07 -22.73
N GLY A 209 8.00 0.57 -21.53
CA GLY A 209 7.01 0.41 -20.47
C GLY A 209 6.54 1.75 -19.90
N ILE A 210 5.37 1.74 -19.26
CA ILE A 210 4.72 2.95 -18.75
C ILE A 210 4.51 2.91 -17.25
N VAL A 211 4.58 4.08 -16.65
CA VAL A 211 4.02 4.35 -15.32
C VAL A 211 2.68 5.04 -15.52
N VAL A 212 1.66 4.58 -14.78
CA VAL A 212 0.39 5.28 -14.60
C VAL A 212 0.25 5.57 -13.12
N MET A 213 0.03 6.84 -12.78
CA MET A 213 -0.06 7.26 -11.39
C MET A 213 -1.20 8.25 -11.17
N GLU A 214 -1.95 8.03 -10.10
CA GLU A 214 -2.95 8.94 -9.56
C GLU A 214 -2.83 9.02 -8.04
N ALA A 215 -2.74 10.25 -7.49
CA ALA A 215 -2.70 10.49 -6.06
C ALA A 215 -3.26 11.87 -5.71
N ALA A 216 -3.59 12.12 -4.44
CA ALA A 216 -3.91 13.47 -3.98
C ALA A 216 -2.71 14.40 -4.14
N ALA A 217 -2.94 15.63 -4.62
CA ALA A 217 -1.89 16.61 -4.90
C ALA A 217 -1.09 16.98 -3.64
N ASP A 218 -1.76 17.08 -2.50
CA ASP A 218 -1.14 17.40 -1.21
C ASP A 218 -0.17 16.31 -0.74
N TYR A 219 -0.40 15.07 -1.18
CA TYR A 219 0.43 13.93 -0.80
C TYR A 219 1.82 13.96 -1.43
N VAL A 220 1.91 14.47 -2.66
CA VAL A 220 3.17 14.52 -3.43
C VAL A 220 3.86 15.87 -3.36
N GLY A 221 3.18 16.89 -2.85
CA GLY A 221 3.67 18.25 -2.82
C GLY A 221 3.86 18.88 -4.22
N ARG A 222 4.26 20.14 -4.21
CA ARG A 222 4.40 20.92 -5.46
C ARG A 222 5.43 20.29 -6.40
N ASN A 223 4.98 19.88 -7.59
CA ASN A 223 5.78 19.23 -8.62
C ASN A 223 6.43 17.90 -8.17
N GLY A 224 5.92 17.29 -7.07
CA GLY A 224 6.52 16.08 -6.49
C GLY A 224 6.56 14.91 -7.46
N MET A 225 5.45 14.64 -8.19
CA MET A 225 5.43 13.59 -9.20
C MET A 225 6.38 13.87 -10.37
N LEU A 226 6.47 15.12 -10.84
CA LEU A 226 7.39 15.45 -11.93
C LEU A 226 8.85 15.22 -11.53
N LYS A 227 9.20 15.52 -10.29
CA LYS A 227 10.54 15.24 -9.75
C LYS A 227 10.78 13.75 -9.54
N MET A 228 9.78 13.02 -9.09
CA MET A 228 9.88 11.58 -8.84
C MET A 228 10.11 10.78 -10.12
N PHE A 229 9.53 11.22 -11.23
CA PHE A 229 9.59 10.52 -12.50
C PHE A 229 10.41 11.27 -13.57
N ASP A 230 11.32 12.16 -13.18
CA ASP A 230 12.13 12.98 -14.10
C ASP A 230 13.06 12.17 -15.00
N ALA A 231 13.42 10.95 -14.58
CA ALA A 231 14.17 9.98 -15.38
C ALA A 231 13.34 9.37 -16.54
N LEU A 232 12.02 9.58 -16.55
CA LEU A 232 11.11 9.08 -17.59
C LEU A 232 10.63 10.19 -18.49
N GLU A 233 10.16 9.83 -19.68
CA GLU A 233 9.48 10.77 -20.56
C GLU A 233 8.03 10.97 -20.11
N ILE A 234 7.70 12.15 -19.58
CA ILE A 234 6.34 12.50 -19.17
C ILE A 234 5.45 12.67 -20.41
N ARG A 235 4.40 11.88 -20.52
CA ARG A 235 3.41 11.92 -21.62
C ARG A 235 2.14 12.65 -21.24
N ARG A 236 1.75 12.60 -19.97
CA ARG A 236 0.61 13.31 -19.42
C ARG A 236 0.91 13.72 -17.99
N TYR A 237 0.55 14.93 -17.67
CA TYR A 237 0.54 15.45 -16.31
C TYR A 237 -0.59 16.44 -16.17
N GLU A 238 -1.46 16.22 -15.21
CA GLU A 238 -2.58 17.12 -14.93
C GLU A 238 -2.91 17.16 -13.45
N ILE A 239 -3.52 18.25 -13.02
CA ILE A 239 -4.13 18.40 -11.72
C ILE A 239 -5.60 18.70 -11.96
N VAL A 240 -6.48 17.87 -11.41
CA VAL A 240 -7.93 18.00 -11.52
C VAL A 240 -8.56 18.07 -10.14
N HIS A 241 -9.63 18.84 -10.00
CA HIS A 241 -10.40 18.93 -8.77
C HIS A 241 -11.62 18.04 -8.89
N GLU A 242 -11.58 16.85 -8.31
CA GLU A 242 -12.62 15.82 -8.44
C GLU A 242 -12.78 15.03 -7.14
N LYS A 243 -13.85 14.22 -7.09
CA LYS A 243 -13.99 13.24 -6.02
C LYS A 243 -12.92 12.17 -6.13
N ALA A 244 -12.20 11.96 -5.02
CA ALA A 244 -11.26 10.85 -4.91
C ALA A 244 -11.97 9.53 -5.18
N ASP A 245 -11.52 8.75 -6.14
CA ASP A 245 -12.16 7.49 -6.49
C ASP A 245 -11.92 6.36 -5.48
N PHE A 246 -10.94 6.55 -4.60
CA PHE A 246 -10.65 5.64 -3.50
C PHE A 246 -11.52 5.95 -2.26
N TYR A 247 -11.78 7.25 -2.03
CA TYR A 247 -12.66 7.76 -0.97
C TYR A 247 -13.80 8.55 -1.60
N GLU A 248 -14.96 7.94 -1.76
CA GLU A 248 -16.14 8.51 -2.46
C GLU A 248 -16.67 9.83 -1.89
N ARG A 249 -16.06 10.45 -0.88
CA ARG A 249 -16.68 11.51 -0.10
C ARG A 249 -16.03 12.88 -0.17
N GLN A 250 -14.81 13.01 -0.65
CA GLN A 250 -14.12 14.30 -0.66
C GLN A 250 -13.68 14.69 -2.05
N GLU A 251 -14.03 15.90 -2.45
CA GLU A 251 -13.41 16.58 -3.58
C GLU A 251 -12.02 17.02 -3.15
N VAL A 252 -11.02 16.63 -3.91
CA VAL A 252 -9.61 16.92 -3.67
C VAL A 252 -8.92 17.25 -4.98
N ASP A 253 -7.82 17.95 -4.90
CA ASP A 253 -6.93 18.10 -6.04
C ASP A 253 -6.17 16.78 -6.27
N ILE A 254 -6.37 16.20 -7.44
CA ILE A 254 -5.80 14.92 -7.86
C ILE A 254 -4.73 15.18 -8.90
N VAL A 255 -3.54 14.66 -8.68
CA VAL A 255 -2.46 14.65 -9.69
C VAL A 255 -2.52 13.34 -10.45
N ARG A 256 -2.52 13.42 -11.77
CA ARG A 256 -2.44 12.29 -12.70
C ARG A 256 -1.17 12.40 -13.55
N LEU A 257 -0.48 11.29 -13.70
CA LEU A 257 0.74 11.24 -14.50
C LEU A 257 0.79 9.95 -15.31
N VAL A 258 1.23 10.08 -16.56
CA VAL A 258 1.69 8.97 -17.41
C VAL A 258 3.10 9.28 -17.87
N ALA A 259 4.01 8.34 -17.67
CA ALA A 259 5.39 8.46 -18.09
C ALA A 259 5.87 7.17 -18.77
N VAL A 260 6.83 7.28 -19.67
CA VAL A 260 7.38 6.16 -20.46
C VAL A 260 8.87 6.05 -20.23
N LYS A 261 9.37 4.83 -20.01
CA LYS A 261 10.81 4.53 -19.99
C LYS A 261 11.32 4.43 -21.43
N ARG A 262 12.29 5.25 -21.79
CA ARG A 262 12.98 5.17 -23.09
C ARG A 262 14.02 4.05 -23.13
#